data_a5f01803cae19806a983fd44d5dd2164
#
_entry.id   a5f01803cae19806a983fd44d5dd2164
#
_cell.length_a   1.000
_cell.length_b   1.000
_cell.length_c   1.000
_cell.angle_alpha   90.00
_cell.angle_beta   90.00
_cell.angle_gamma   90.00
#
_symmetry.space_group_name_H-M   'P 1'
#
loop_
_entity.id
_entity.type
_entity.pdbx_description
1 polymer ?
#
loop_
_entity_poly.entity_id
_entity_poly.type
_entity_poly.pdbx_seq_one_letter_code
_entity_poly.pdbx_strand_id
1 'polypeptide(L)'
;MATDPRWVKIVEKNIEEILVDHAYCEQKAASNAISMIVQYPQYPDLVAAMSAICKEEMEHFEMVHQKLQERGLQLGFERKDPYVNDLSLYLKHGKTNSTPAGVFVNKMLFAAMIEARSCERFKILSEQINDADLREFYRCLMESEARHYTTFLGFARKYGQGIDVDKAWKEFLAFEAELMESYGKKETMHG
;
A
#
# COMPACT_ATOMS: atom_id res chain seq x y z
N MET A 1 2.82 -6.35 -11.20
CA MET A 1 3.34 -7.74 -11.49
C MET A 1 3.02 -8.65 -10.32
N ALA A 2 2.72 -9.95 -10.57
CA ALA A 2 2.48 -10.91 -9.49
C ALA A 2 3.77 -11.14 -8.68
N THR A 3 3.64 -11.26 -7.36
CA THR A 3 4.77 -11.60 -6.47
C THR A 3 5.31 -12.99 -6.77
N ASP A 4 6.62 -13.13 -6.84
CA ASP A 4 7.27 -14.45 -6.96
C ASP A 4 6.97 -15.29 -5.70
N PRO A 5 6.38 -16.50 -5.82
CA PRO A 5 6.07 -17.34 -4.66
C PRO A 5 7.27 -17.66 -3.76
N ARG A 6 8.49 -17.60 -4.30
CA ARG A 6 9.72 -17.79 -3.52
C ARG A 6 9.96 -16.70 -2.48
N TRP A 7 9.28 -15.53 -2.60
CA TRP A 7 9.30 -14.47 -1.60
C TRP A 7 8.77 -14.94 -0.25
N VAL A 8 7.76 -15.81 -0.21
CA VAL A 8 7.23 -16.37 1.05
C VAL A 8 8.33 -17.05 1.88
N LYS A 9 9.29 -17.73 1.23
CA LYS A 9 10.42 -18.35 1.93
C LYS A 9 11.40 -17.32 2.53
N ILE A 10 11.46 -16.12 1.96
CA ILE A 10 12.23 -15.00 2.53
C ILE A 10 11.51 -14.49 3.76
N VAL A 11 10.19 -14.28 3.68
CA VAL A 11 9.35 -13.88 4.82
C VAL A 11 9.48 -14.86 5.98
N GLU A 12 9.37 -16.16 5.73
CA GLU A 12 9.47 -17.21 6.77
C GLU A 12 10.81 -17.19 7.53
N LYS A 13 11.88 -16.72 6.89
CA LYS A 13 13.20 -16.60 7.54
C LYS A 13 13.37 -15.28 8.29
N ASN A 14 12.54 -14.27 8.01
CA ASN A 14 12.70 -12.90 8.47
C ASN A 14 11.36 -12.32 8.98
N ILE A 15 10.57 -13.12 9.72
CA ILE A 15 9.22 -12.75 10.18
C ILE A 15 9.24 -11.45 10.99
N GLU A 16 10.24 -11.26 11.87
CA GLU A 16 10.39 -10.04 12.67
C GLU A 16 10.51 -8.81 11.77
N GLU A 17 11.41 -8.83 10.80
CA GLU A 17 11.66 -7.71 9.90
C GLU A 17 10.43 -7.38 9.03
N ILE A 18 9.73 -8.41 8.56
CA ILE A 18 8.51 -8.24 7.77
C ILE A 18 7.37 -7.67 8.62
N LEU A 19 7.17 -8.13 9.84
CA LEU A 19 6.13 -7.58 10.72
C LEU A 19 6.45 -6.14 11.13
N VAL A 20 7.72 -5.81 11.40
CA VAL A 20 8.12 -4.43 11.68
C VAL A 20 7.89 -3.52 10.49
N ASP A 21 8.31 -3.94 9.29
CA ASP A 21 8.07 -3.18 8.05
C ASP A 21 6.58 -3.00 7.78
N HIS A 22 5.78 -4.06 7.95
CA HIS A 22 4.34 -4.04 7.82
C HIS A 22 3.70 -3.03 8.78
N ALA A 23 4.03 -3.05 10.07
CA ALA A 23 3.49 -2.08 11.02
C ALA A 23 3.75 -0.63 10.58
N TYR A 24 4.94 -0.32 10.06
CA TYR A 24 5.22 1.01 9.54
C TYR A 24 4.52 1.32 8.22
N CYS A 25 4.19 0.31 7.39
CA CYS A 25 3.36 0.52 6.21
C CYS A 25 1.96 0.99 6.59
N GLU A 26 1.31 0.35 7.57
CA GLU A 26 -0.01 0.74 8.07
C GLU A 26 0.01 2.15 8.69
N GLN A 27 1.01 2.46 9.51
CA GLN A 27 1.18 3.79 10.09
C GLN A 27 1.34 4.87 9.01
N LYS A 28 2.07 4.58 7.92
CA LYS A 28 2.25 5.49 6.78
C LYS A 28 0.96 5.66 5.98
N ALA A 29 0.20 4.57 5.78
CA ALA A 29 -1.10 4.61 5.11
C ALA A 29 -2.09 5.49 5.90
N ALA A 30 -2.17 5.36 7.22
CA ALA A 30 -2.93 6.24 8.09
C ALA A 30 -2.50 7.71 7.97
N SER A 31 -1.19 7.99 8.01
CA SER A 31 -0.63 9.34 7.85
C SER A 31 -0.95 9.94 6.48
N ASN A 32 -0.92 9.13 5.42
CA ASN A 32 -1.29 9.54 4.07
C ASN A 32 -2.78 9.92 3.98
N ALA A 33 -3.66 9.14 4.60
CA ALA A 33 -5.09 9.44 4.67
C ALA A 33 -5.35 10.78 5.38
N ILE A 34 -4.67 11.05 6.52
CA ILE A 34 -4.73 12.35 7.22
C ILE A 34 -4.25 13.49 6.30
N SER A 35 -3.14 13.27 5.58
CA SER A 35 -2.61 14.25 4.64
C SER A 35 -3.60 14.60 3.53
N MET A 36 -4.34 13.62 3.02
CA MET A 36 -5.38 13.83 2.01
C MET A 36 -6.56 14.64 2.54
N ILE A 37 -6.97 14.44 3.79
CA ILE A 37 -8.01 15.28 4.44
C ILE A 37 -7.60 16.74 4.44
N VAL A 38 -6.34 17.03 4.82
CA VAL A 38 -5.81 18.39 4.90
C VAL A 38 -5.70 19.05 3.53
N GLN A 39 -5.31 18.26 2.51
CA GLN A 39 -5.05 18.79 1.16
C GLN A 39 -6.31 18.97 0.31
N TYR A 40 -7.38 18.21 0.59
CA TYR A 40 -8.60 18.18 -0.22
C TYR A 40 -9.89 18.34 0.61
N PRO A 41 -9.96 19.35 1.49
CA PRO A 41 -11.13 19.56 2.36
C PRO A 41 -12.41 19.93 1.60
N GLN A 42 -12.27 20.33 0.32
CA GLN A 42 -13.39 20.66 -0.57
C GLN A 42 -14.18 19.44 -1.07
N TYR A 43 -13.70 18.22 -0.82
CA TYR A 43 -14.36 16.97 -1.21
C TYR A 43 -14.88 16.23 0.05
N PRO A 44 -16.11 16.52 0.54
CA PRO A 44 -16.62 15.98 1.81
C PRO A 44 -16.67 14.45 1.88
N ASP A 45 -16.99 13.80 0.78
CA ASP A 45 -17.03 12.34 0.70
C ASP A 45 -15.63 11.71 0.73
N LEU A 46 -14.63 12.36 0.12
CA LEU A 46 -13.23 11.95 0.26
C LEU A 46 -12.77 12.13 1.71
N VAL A 47 -13.08 13.27 2.34
CA VAL A 47 -12.75 13.52 3.75
C VAL A 47 -13.33 12.43 4.66
N ALA A 48 -14.61 12.07 4.45
CA ALA A 48 -15.26 11.00 5.21
C ALA A 48 -14.59 9.63 4.98
N ALA A 49 -14.29 9.29 3.72
CA ALA A 49 -13.62 8.03 3.38
C ALA A 49 -12.20 7.97 3.96
N MET A 50 -11.39 9.03 3.84
CA MET A 50 -10.04 9.07 4.40
C MET A 50 -10.04 9.02 5.93
N SER A 51 -11.04 9.60 6.59
CA SER A 51 -11.21 9.45 8.04
C SER A 51 -11.50 8.00 8.46
N ALA A 52 -12.27 7.26 7.65
CA ALA A 52 -12.55 5.85 7.90
C ALA A 52 -11.29 5.01 7.67
N ILE A 53 -10.62 5.18 6.52
CA ILE A 53 -9.37 4.49 6.19
C ILE A 53 -8.32 4.74 7.26
N CYS A 54 -8.09 5.99 7.68
CA CYS A 54 -7.11 6.29 8.72
C CYS A 54 -7.33 5.50 10.02
N LYS A 55 -8.58 5.30 10.43
CA LYS A 55 -8.91 4.50 11.62
C LYS A 55 -8.61 3.03 11.39
N GLU A 56 -9.03 2.49 10.25
CA GLU A 56 -8.83 1.10 9.87
C GLU A 56 -7.32 0.77 9.78
N GLU A 57 -6.50 1.66 9.17
CA GLU A 57 -5.05 1.50 9.10
C GLU A 57 -4.37 1.52 10.48
N MET A 58 -4.86 2.36 11.40
CA MET A 58 -4.36 2.34 12.79
C MET A 58 -4.78 1.07 13.54
N GLU A 59 -5.96 0.52 13.27
CA GLU A 59 -6.39 -0.78 13.78
C GLU A 59 -5.50 -1.91 13.22
N HIS A 60 -5.15 -1.87 11.92
CA HIS A 60 -4.19 -2.79 11.31
C HIS A 60 -2.81 -2.68 11.97
N PHE A 61 -2.31 -1.47 12.18
CA PHE A 61 -1.06 -1.23 12.92
C PHE A 61 -1.08 -1.90 14.30
N GLU A 62 -2.16 -1.71 15.07
CA GLU A 62 -2.33 -2.33 16.39
C GLU A 62 -2.32 -3.86 16.30
N MET A 63 -3.00 -4.43 15.30
CA MET A 63 -3.02 -5.87 15.06
C MET A 63 -1.63 -6.42 14.72
N VAL A 64 -0.86 -5.74 13.86
CA VAL A 64 0.53 -6.13 13.54
C VAL A 64 1.43 -6.02 14.77
N HIS A 65 1.30 -4.93 15.53
CA HIS A 65 2.06 -4.72 16.76
C HIS A 65 1.75 -5.80 17.80
N GLN A 66 0.49 -6.22 17.92
CA GLN A 66 0.11 -7.36 18.76
C GLN A 66 0.78 -8.66 18.29
N LYS A 67 0.86 -8.91 16.96
CA LYS A 67 1.57 -10.08 16.41
C LYS A 67 3.06 -10.08 16.74
N LEU A 68 3.70 -8.93 16.79
CA LEU A 68 5.08 -8.79 17.28
C LEU A 68 5.16 -9.17 18.76
N GLN A 69 4.31 -8.60 19.62
CA GLN A 69 4.31 -8.86 21.07
C GLN A 69 4.06 -10.35 21.41
N GLU A 70 3.09 -10.99 20.74
CA GLU A 70 2.78 -12.42 20.91
C GLU A 70 3.98 -13.32 20.60
N ARG A 71 4.92 -12.85 19.76
CA ARG A 71 6.17 -13.52 19.39
C ARG A 71 7.38 -13.10 20.22
N GLY A 72 7.18 -12.23 21.22
CA GLY A 72 8.27 -11.68 22.06
C GLY A 72 9.19 -10.73 21.29
N LEU A 73 8.70 -10.17 20.16
CA LEU A 73 9.43 -9.25 19.31
C LEU A 73 9.07 -7.79 19.65
N GLN A 74 9.94 -6.85 19.26
CA GLN A 74 9.74 -5.41 19.44
C GLN A 74 9.47 -4.74 18.10
N LEU A 75 8.78 -3.59 18.11
CA LEU A 75 8.51 -2.83 16.88
C LEU A 75 9.81 -2.37 16.17
N GLY A 76 10.87 -2.08 16.91
CA GLY A 76 12.11 -1.61 16.30
C GLY A 76 11.98 -0.25 15.61
N PHE A 77 12.96 0.09 14.76
CA PHE A 77 12.96 1.34 13.99
C PHE A 77 12.47 1.13 12.55
N GLU A 78 11.84 2.17 12.00
CA GLU A 78 11.42 2.20 10.60
C GLU A 78 12.59 1.96 9.64
N ARG A 79 12.36 1.14 8.64
CA ARG A 79 13.29 0.90 7.51
C ARG A 79 12.87 1.73 6.29
N LYS A 80 13.84 2.20 5.53
CA LYS A 80 13.55 2.91 4.27
C LYS A 80 13.18 1.89 3.19
N ASP A 81 12.06 2.14 2.51
CA ASP A 81 11.65 1.38 1.36
C ASP A 81 11.99 2.13 0.04
N PRO A 82 13.02 1.69 -0.70
CA PRO A 82 13.37 2.30 -1.98
C PRO A 82 12.26 2.19 -3.03
N TYR A 83 11.48 1.11 -3.02
CA TYR A 83 10.36 0.89 -3.95
C TYR A 83 9.33 2.03 -3.89
N VAL A 84 8.92 2.42 -2.69
CA VAL A 84 7.97 3.52 -2.47
C VAL A 84 8.51 4.84 -3.03
N ASN A 85 9.83 5.08 -2.84
CA ASN A 85 10.48 6.27 -3.38
C ASN A 85 10.47 6.29 -4.91
N ASP A 86 10.79 5.19 -5.57
CA ASP A 86 10.85 5.10 -7.03
C ASP A 86 9.46 5.22 -7.66
N LEU A 87 8.43 4.62 -7.06
CA LEU A 87 7.04 4.85 -7.45
C LEU A 87 6.65 6.33 -7.35
N SER A 88 7.03 6.99 -6.27
CA SER A 88 6.75 8.41 -6.05
C SER A 88 7.45 9.29 -7.09
N LEU A 89 8.69 8.99 -7.44
CA LEU A 89 9.45 9.73 -8.47
C LEU A 89 8.80 9.62 -9.85
N TYR A 90 8.35 8.44 -10.25
CA TYR A 90 7.63 8.25 -11.51
C TYR A 90 6.42 9.19 -11.62
N LEU A 91 5.59 9.24 -10.60
CA LEU A 91 4.40 10.09 -10.61
C LEU A 91 4.75 11.58 -10.56
N LYS A 92 5.80 11.97 -9.83
CA LYS A 92 6.27 13.36 -9.78
C LYS A 92 6.78 13.89 -11.11
N HIS A 93 7.37 13.03 -11.93
CA HIS A 93 7.89 13.38 -13.26
C HIS A 93 6.88 13.15 -14.39
N GLY A 94 5.70 12.62 -14.10
CA GLY A 94 4.66 12.35 -15.08
C GLY A 94 4.03 13.61 -15.66
N LYS A 95 3.59 13.54 -16.92
CA LYS A 95 2.94 14.65 -17.66
C LYS A 95 1.64 15.15 -17.00
N THR A 96 1.00 14.33 -16.19
CA THR A 96 -0.24 14.66 -15.47
C THR A 96 -0.05 15.67 -14.34
N ASN A 97 1.18 15.90 -13.87
CA ASN A 97 1.48 16.84 -12.78
C ASN A 97 1.34 18.34 -13.13
N SER A 98 1.00 18.67 -14.37
CA SER A 98 0.88 20.07 -14.82
C SER A 98 -0.42 20.77 -14.38
N THR A 99 -1.39 20.02 -13.82
CA THR A 99 -2.69 20.55 -13.36
C THR A 99 -3.04 20.09 -11.95
N PRO A 100 -3.85 20.86 -11.20
CA PRO A 100 -4.32 20.42 -9.89
C PRO A 100 -5.06 19.07 -9.92
N ALA A 101 -5.89 18.83 -10.94
CA ALA A 101 -6.56 17.55 -11.13
C ALA A 101 -5.57 16.41 -11.39
N GLY A 102 -4.51 16.64 -12.13
CA GLY A 102 -3.45 15.66 -12.37
C GLY A 102 -2.66 15.31 -11.12
N VAL A 103 -2.33 16.31 -10.31
CA VAL A 103 -1.69 16.09 -9.00
C VAL A 103 -2.58 15.23 -8.10
N PHE A 104 -3.89 15.53 -8.07
CA PHE A 104 -4.88 14.74 -7.31
C PHE A 104 -4.92 13.30 -7.81
N VAL A 105 -5.09 13.08 -9.13
CA VAL A 105 -5.12 11.75 -9.72
C VAL A 105 -3.87 10.97 -9.39
N ASN A 106 -2.69 11.55 -9.54
CA ASN A 106 -1.42 10.88 -9.22
C ASN A 106 -1.33 10.44 -7.75
N LYS A 107 -1.83 11.25 -6.82
CA LYS A 107 -1.90 10.86 -5.40
C LYS A 107 -2.84 9.68 -5.16
N MET A 108 -4.00 9.69 -5.80
CA MET A 108 -4.95 8.58 -5.71
C MET A 108 -4.39 7.30 -6.33
N LEU A 109 -3.75 7.40 -7.51
CA LEU A 109 -3.12 6.26 -8.16
C LEU A 109 -1.95 5.70 -7.34
N PHE A 110 -1.15 6.57 -6.73
CA PHE A 110 -0.07 6.14 -5.84
C PHE A 110 -0.61 5.34 -4.65
N ALA A 111 -1.61 5.87 -3.95
CA ALA A 111 -2.23 5.16 -2.85
C ALA A 111 -2.84 3.83 -3.32
N ALA A 112 -3.61 3.84 -4.41
CA ALA A 112 -4.17 2.63 -4.99
C ALA A 112 -3.11 1.57 -5.34
N MET A 113 -1.90 1.96 -5.78
CA MET A 113 -0.82 1.03 -6.08
C MET A 113 -0.28 0.38 -4.81
N ILE A 114 -0.09 1.15 -3.74
CA ILE A 114 0.37 0.62 -2.45
C ILE A 114 -0.63 -0.43 -1.93
N GLU A 115 -1.93 -0.09 -1.89
CA GLU A 115 -2.97 -1.02 -1.44
C GLU A 115 -3.07 -2.27 -2.31
N ALA A 116 -2.97 -2.11 -3.64
CA ALA A 116 -2.99 -3.25 -4.57
C ALA A 116 -1.79 -4.18 -4.33
N ARG A 117 -0.62 -3.63 -3.99
CA ARG A 117 0.58 -4.39 -3.67
C ARG A 117 0.44 -5.09 -2.31
N SER A 118 -0.07 -4.40 -1.28
CA SER A 118 -0.39 -5.01 0.01
C SER A 118 -1.38 -6.16 -0.15
N CYS A 119 -2.49 -5.94 -0.83
CA CYS A 119 -3.51 -6.96 -1.10
C CYS A 119 -2.90 -8.21 -1.77
N GLU A 120 -2.04 -8.04 -2.77
CA GLU A 120 -1.38 -9.14 -3.48
C GLU A 120 -0.38 -9.89 -2.57
N ARG A 121 0.40 -9.18 -1.77
CA ARG A 121 1.32 -9.75 -0.79
C ARG A 121 0.58 -10.51 0.33
N PHE A 122 -0.48 -9.93 0.87
CA PHE A 122 -1.30 -10.59 1.88
C PHE A 122 -1.98 -11.85 1.34
N LYS A 123 -2.44 -11.81 0.09
CA LYS A 123 -3.00 -12.99 -0.57
C LYS A 123 -1.99 -14.13 -0.61
N ILE A 124 -0.79 -13.91 -1.10
CA ILE A 124 0.22 -14.98 -1.21
C ILE A 124 0.66 -15.49 0.16
N LEU A 125 0.76 -14.62 1.18
CA LEU A 125 1.02 -15.04 2.55
C LEU A 125 -0.12 -15.87 3.13
N SER A 126 -1.38 -15.46 2.92
CA SER A 126 -2.55 -16.21 3.39
C SER A 126 -2.68 -17.60 2.77
N GLU A 127 -2.12 -17.80 1.58
CA GLU A 127 -2.18 -19.08 0.86
C GLU A 127 -0.97 -19.99 1.15
N GLN A 128 0.22 -19.44 1.37
CA GLN A 128 1.47 -20.19 1.27
C GLN A 128 2.39 -20.16 2.48
N ILE A 129 2.22 -19.22 3.44
CA ILE A 129 3.07 -19.20 4.65
C ILE A 129 2.76 -20.42 5.55
N ASN A 130 3.80 -21.02 6.13
CA ASN A 130 3.62 -22.20 7.00
C ASN A 130 3.03 -21.87 8.39
N ASP A 131 3.16 -20.63 8.85
CA ASP A 131 2.57 -20.15 10.11
C ASP A 131 1.05 -19.99 9.95
N ALA A 132 0.27 -20.85 10.62
CA ALA A 132 -1.19 -20.88 10.52
C ALA A 132 -1.85 -19.62 11.09
N ASP A 133 -1.27 -19.01 12.13
CA ASP A 133 -1.74 -17.77 12.74
C ASP A 133 -1.55 -16.59 11.78
N LEU A 134 -0.36 -16.47 11.18
CA LEU A 134 -0.10 -15.44 10.16
C LEU A 134 -0.92 -15.65 8.88
N ARG A 135 -1.22 -16.88 8.50
CA ARG A 135 -2.08 -17.18 7.35
C ARG A 135 -3.48 -16.61 7.52
N GLU A 136 -4.08 -16.83 8.69
CA GLU A 136 -5.40 -16.28 9.01
C GLU A 136 -5.36 -14.75 9.10
N PHE A 137 -4.35 -14.22 9.78
CA PHE A 137 -4.12 -12.80 9.92
C PHE A 137 -4.06 -12.08 8.58
N TYR A 138 -3.22 -12.52 7.64
CA TYR A 138 -3.10 -11.90 6.31
C TYR A 138 -4.35 -12.10 5.45
N ARG A 139 -5.13 -13.17 5.68
CA ARG A 139 -6.41 -13.33 4.99
C ARG A 139 -7.41 -12.26 5.40
N CYS A 140 -7.49 -11.93 6.68
CA CYS A 140 -8.37 -10.88 7.18
C CYS A 140 -8.01 -9.50 6.60
N LEU A 141 -6.71 -9.16 6.56
CA LEU A 141 -6.26 -7.86 6.06
C LEU A 141 -6.45 -7.70 4.54
N MET A 142 -6.30 -8.76 3.76
CA MET A 142 -6.41 -8.70 2.30
C MET A 142 -7.73 -8.07 1.82
N GLU A 143 -8.83 -8.29 2.53
CA GLU A 143 -10.15 -7.76 2.17
C GLU A 143 -10.25 -6.24 2.35
N SER A 144 -9.64 -5.69 3.40
CA SER A 144 -9.58 -4.25 3.61
C SER A 144 -8.74 -3.55 2.56
N GLU A 145 -7.55 -4.08 2.25
CA GLU A 145 -6.67 -3.54 1.21
C GLU A 145 -7.36 -3.49 -0.16
N ALA A 146 -8.13 -4.53 -0.51
CA ALA A 146 -8.92 -4.53 -1.74
C ALA A 146 -10.00 -3.43 -1.76
N ARG A 147 -10.61 -3.10 -0.62
CA ARG A 147 -11.56 -1.99 -0.51
C ARG A 147 -10.86 -0.64 -0.61
N HIS A 148 -9.74 -0.45 0.07
CA HIS A 148 -8.93 0.77 0.00
C HIS A 148 -8.48 1.04 -1.43
N TYR A 149 -7.93 0.06 -2.11
CA TYR A 149 -7.54 0.12 -3.52
C TYR A 149 -8.67 0.62 -4.42
N THR A 150 -9.86 0.01 -4.33
CA THR A 150 -11.02 0.40 -5.15
C THR A 150 -11.53 1.79 -4.80
N THR A 151 -11.45 2.19 -3.54
CA THR A 151 -11.84 3.52 -3.04
C THR A 151 -10.94 4.61 -3.65
N PHE A 152 -9.62 4.44 -3.64
CA PHE A 152 -8.69 5.40 -4.23
C PHE A 152 -8.90 5.53 -5.74
N LEU A 153 -9.05 4.43 -6.48
CA LEU A 153 -9.36 4.49 -7.91
C LEU A 153 -10.72 5.15 -8.19
N GLY A 154 -11.72 4.91 -7.34
CA GLY A 154 -13.02 5.56 -7.42
C GLY A 154 -12.91 7.09 -7.32
N PHE A 155 -12.13 7.60 -6.36
CA PHE A 155 -11.88 9.03 -6.21
C PHE A 155 -11.07 9.62 -7.36
N ALA A 156 -10.05 8.90 -7.85
CA ALA A 156 -9.30 9.32 -9.03
C ALA A 156 -10.23 9.56 -10.22
N ARG A 157 -11.14 8.63 -10.50
CA ARG A 157 -12.14 8.74 -11.58
C ARG A 157 -13.16 9.86 -11.33
N LYS A 158 -13.62 10.01 -10.09
CA LYS A 158 -14.64 10.99 -9.74
C LYS A 158 -14.14 12.43 -9.88
N TYR A 159 -12.93 12.71 -9.46
CA TYR A 159 -12.38 14.07 -9.38
C TYR A 159 -11.26 14.37 -10.39
N GLY A 160 -10.85 13.39 -11.17
CA GLY A 160 -9.81 13.53 -12.20
C GLY A 160 -10.31 14.14 -13.50
N GLN A 161 -11.04 15.27 -13.45
CA GLN A 161 -11.62 15.92 -14.62
C GLN A 161 -10.57 16.21 -15.72
N GLY A 162 -10.88 15.77 -16.95
CA GLY A 162 -10.00 15.96 -18.10
C GLY A 162 -8.83 14.98 -18.19
N ILE A 163 -8.75 13.98 -17.29
CA ILE A 163 -7.70 12.96 -17.27
C ILE A 163 -8.30 11.59 -17.56
N ASP A 164 -7.70 10.87 -18.49
CA ASP A 164 -7.98 9.46 -18.72
C ASP A 164 -7.31 8.62 -17.59
N VAL A 165 -8.05 8.48 -16.48
CA VAL A 165 -7.55 7.80 -15.27
C VAL A 165 -7.25 6.32 -15.54
N ASP A 166 -8.06 5.65 -16.37
CA ASP A 166 -7.86 4.23 -16.66
C ASP A 166 -6.61 4.00 -17.53
N LYS A 167 -6.31 4.92 -18.44
CA LYS A 167 -5.07 4.91 -19.20
C LYS A 167 -3.87 5.18 -18.27
N ALA A 168 -3.95 6.21 -17.44
CA ALA A 168 -2.88 6.55 -16.49
C ALA A 168 -2.60 5.39 -15.51
N TRP A 169 -3.65 4.70 -15.05
CA TRP A 169 -3.52 3.51 -14.21
C TRP A 169 -2.80 2.37 -14.94
N LYS A 170 -3.16 2.09 -16.20
CA LYS A 170 -2.50 1.05 -17.00
C LYS A 170 -1.02 1.34 -17.22
N GLU A 171 -0.68 2.60 -17.52
CA GLU A 171 0.71 3.04 -17.68
C GLU A 171 1.49 2.90 -16.37
N PHE A 172 0.88 3.22 -15.23
CA PHE A 172 1.50 3.07 -13.92
C PHE A 172 1.71 1.60 -13.53
N LEU A 173 0.76 0.72 -13.84
CA LEU A 173 0.91 -0.72 -13.65
C LEU A 173 2.05 -1.30 -14.50
N ALA A 174 2.23 -0.82 -15.74
CA ALA A 174 3.34 -1.25 -16.61
C ALA A 174 4.69 -0.82 -16.02
N PHE A 175 4.80 0.43 -15.58
CA PHE A 175 6.00 0.93 -14.91
C PHE A 175 6.31 0.13 -13.63
N GLU A 176 5.31 -0.13 -12.79
CA GLU A 176 5.49 -0.92 -11.57
C GLU A 176 5.98 -2.34 -11.87
N ALA A 177 5.49 -2.96 -12.94
CA ALA A 177 5.97 -4.28 -13.35
C ALA A 177 7.46 -4.27 -13.73
N GLU A 178 7.92 -3.26 -14.47
CA GLU A 178 9.33 -3.08 -14.82
C GLU A 178 10.19 -2.81 -13.57
N LEU A 179 9.67 -1.97 -12.65
CA LEU A 179 10.33 -1.66 -11.39
C LEU A 179 10.53 -2.93 -10.55
N MET A 180 9.51 -3.75 -10.40
CA MET A 180 9.57 -5.00 -9.64
C MET A 180 10.58 -6.01 -10.22
N GLU A 181 10.74 -6.05 -11.53
CA GLU A 181 11.79 -6.87 -12.17
C GLU A 181 13.19 -6.43 -11.75
N SER A 182 13.41 -5.11 -11.60
CA SER A 182 14.69 -4.54 -11.19
C SER A 182 15.03 -4.75 -9.71
N TYR A 183 14.01 -4.80 -8.84
CA TYR A 183 14.19 -4.96 -7.39
C TYR A 183 14.55 -6.37 -6.97
N GLY A 184 14.17 -7.38 -7.75
CA GLY A 184 14.41 -8.78 -7.38
C GLY A 184 13.59 -9.21 -6.15
N LYS A 185 14.23 -9.91 -5.21
CA LYS A 185 13.58 -10.46 -4.02
C LYS A 185 14.17 -9.80 -2.78
N LYS A 186 13.41 -8.92 -2.16
CA LYS A 186 13.81 -8.22 -0.94
C LYS A 186 12.93 -8.58 0.26
N GLU A 187 13.44 -8.30 1.45
CA GLU A 187 12.80 -8.53 2.74
C GLU A 187 11.97 -7.30 3.13
N THR A 188 11.04 -6.89 2.25
CA THR A 188 10.15 -5.74 2.47
C THR A 188 8.74 -6.11 2.08
N MET A 189 7.75 -5.40 2.65
CA MET A 189 6.35 -5.67 2.38
C MET A 189 5.96 -5.27 0.94
N HIS A 190 6.54 -4.26 0.34
CA HIS A 190 6.16 -3.76 -0.98
C HIS A 190 7.17 -4.06 -2.09
N GLY A 191 8.45 -3.98 -1.87
CA GLY A 191 9.47 -4.10 -2.92
C GLY A 191 10.58 -5.09 -2.70
#